data_b8076efa895fbc2ea11fa59e09d98e39
#
_entry.id   b8076efa895fbc2ea11fa59e09d98e39
#
_cell.length_a   1.000
_cell.length_b   1.000
_cell.length_c   1.000
_cell.angle_alpha   90.00
_cell.angle_beta   90.00
_cell.angle_gamma   90.00
#
_symmetry.space_group_name_H-M   'P 1'
#
loop_
_entity.id
_entity.type
_entity.pdbx_description
1 polymer ?
#
loop_
_entity_poly.entity_id
_entity_poly.type
_entity_poly.pdbx_seq_one_letter_code
_entity_poly.pdbx_strand_id
1 'polypeptide(L)'
;MGFAKDLEIQSFVTKYLSKNQKIQALQEQIDALSSQEKAVSKWDNPVLYLGYNNANVSDFFRLDSTLMQNMSLGLSQKVDLNGKKLTQSQMINLEKQKKILELKKTKQQLVINLMISGIENYKNQQEIELLKTAIKNLENTLYQANHSSSPNLIAIAKLEILKSQLEIKKNNLEEALSSSHYSMGELTFKENELLSIAPKNFEFNKEQELHNISATNYDIAIARLDEEKSQKDITLAKKSFLEDVNVTGVYYFRSKQYYNYDMFSVALSIPLPIYGKQAKLVEQKKKESLAFKSEVENTKNKTHHLALKLLKKLETLQKNLESINKIIKQNEKIAQIYALDLKSNGDYNAYYNAFNDEITTQITQLETLSALNSAYLSLQNLKGLE
;
A
#
# COMPACT_ATOMS: atom_id res chain seq x y z
N MET A 1 8.38 -10.68 14.53
CA MET A 1 7.66 -10.10 15.69
C MET A 1 8.52 -9.34 16.72
N GLY A 2 9.83 -9.19 16.54
CA GLY A 2 10.71 -8.49 17.49
C GLY A 2 10.51 -6.97 17.56
N PHE A 3 10.28 -6.31 16.43
CA PHE A 3 10.13 -4.84 16.36
C PHE A 3 8.74 -4.33 16.81
N ALA A 4 7.69 -5.15 16.67
CA ALA A 4 6.33 -4.73 17.01
C ALA A 4 6.00 -4.80 18.51
N LYS A 5 6.90 -5.28 19.35
CA LYS A 5 6.71 -5.38 20.80
C LYS A 5 7.21 -4.18 21.61
N ASP A 6 7.88 -3.22 20.99
CA ASP A 6 8.23 -1.98 21.69
C ASP A 6 6.96 -1.14 21.87
N LEU A 7 6.50 -1.00 23.09
CA LEU A 7 5.27 -0.28 23.47
C LEU A 7 5.24 1.15 22.91
N GLU A 8 6.40 1.80 22.78
CA GLU A 8 6.52 3.14 22.22
C GLU A 8 6.23 3.16 20.71
N ILE A 9 6.74 2.17 19.95
CA ILE A 9 6.49 2.06 18.51
C ILE A 9 5.01 1.74 18.26
N GLN A 10 4.42 0.85 19.03
CA GLN A 10 2.99 0.52 18.90
C GLN A 10 2.09 1.70 19.24
N SER A 11 2.39 2.45 20.29
CA SER A 11 1.62 3.63 20.68
C SER A 11 1.75 4.74 19.63
N PHE A 12 2.97 4.96 19.11
CA PHE A 12 3.24 5.89 18.03
C PHE A 12 2.46 5.53 16.76
N VAL A 13 2.57 4.28 16.31
CA VAL A 13 1.91 3.76 15.12
C VAL A 13 0.38 3.84 15.24
N THR A 14 -0.19 3.38 16.36
CA THR A 14 -1.65 3.40 16.58
C THR A 14 -2.21 4.80 16.59
N LYS A 15 -1.50 5.75 17.19
CA LYS A 15 -1.88 7.16 17.28
C LYS A 15 -1.95 7.83 15.90
N TYR A 16 -1.07 7.45 14.97
CA TYR A 16 -0.98 8.09 13.65
C TYR A 16 -1.75 7.37 12.55
N LEU A 17 -1.88 6.04 12.63
CA LEU A 17 -2.68 5.29 11.67
C LEU A 17 -4.15 5.75 11.64
N SER A 18 -4.73 6.08 12.79
CA SER A 18 -6.12 6.54 12.88
C SER A 18 -6.37 7.90 12.23
N LYS A 19 -5.34 8.74 12.10
CA LYS A 19 -5.43 10.08 11.52
C LYS A 19 -5.05 10.13 10.04
N ASN A 20 -4.50 9.06 9.51
CA ASN A 20 -4.04 9.03 8.13
C ASN A 20 -5.22 9.07 7.15
N GLN A 21 -5.29 10.11 6.33
CA GLN A 21 -6.40 10.34 5.39
C GLN A 21 -6.56 9.23 4.37
N LYS A 22 -5.47 8.57 3.94
CA LYS A 22 -5.53 7.44 3.01
C LYS A 22 -6.23 6.23 3.66
N ILE A 23 -5.98 6.00 4.96
CA ILE A 23 -6.64 4.93 5.73
C ILE A 23 -8.13 5.26 5.90
N GLN A 24 -8.47 6.51 6.24
CA GLN A 24 -9.86 6.95 6.37
C GLN A 24 -10.60 6.81 5.02
N ALA A 25 -9.99 7.26 3.91
CA ALA A 25 -10.58 7.13 2.58
C ALA A 25 -10.86 5.67 2.20
N LEU A 26 -9.96 4.73 2.52
CA LEU A 26 -10.19 3.30 2.30
C LEU A 26 -11.31 2.76 3.18
N GLN A 27 -11.44 3.22 4.42
CA GLN A 27 -12.52 2.83 5.31
C GLN A 27 -13.88 3.29 4.77
N GLU A 28 -13.99 4.55 4.35
CA GLU A 28 -15.19 5.11 3.73
C GLU A 28 -15.57 4.35 2.43
N GLN A 29 -14.58 3.93 1.63
CA GLN A 29 -14.84 3.09 0.45
C GLN A 29 -15.41 1.70 0.82
N ILE A 30 -14.94 1.09 1.91
CA ILE A 30 -15.46 -0.18 2.42
C ILE A 30 -16.91 -0.01 2.88
N ASP A 31 -17.22 1.06 3.58
CA ASP A 31 -18.56 1.37 4.08
C ASP A 31 -19.53 1.69 2.91
N ALA A 32 -19.04 2.41 1.89
CA ALA A 32 -19.78 2.66 0.65
C ALA A 32 -20.10 1.34 -0.08
N LEU A 33 -19.13 0.42 -0.21
CA LEU A 33 -19.36 -0.89 -0.80
C LEU A 33 -20.35 -1.73 0.01
N SER A 34 -20.32 -1.64 1.34
CA SER A 34 -21.29 -2.31 2.21
C SER A 34 -22.72 -1.79 1.99
N SER A 35 -22.86 -0.49 1.76
CA SER A 35 -24.15 0.13 1.41
C SER A 35 -24.61 -0.26 0.02
N GLN A 36 -23.69 -0.31 -0.96
CA GLN A 36 -23.97 -0.75 -2.33
C GLN A 36 -24.37 -2.22 -2.40
N GLU A 37 -23.72 -3.12 -1.62
CA GLU A 37 -24.08 -4.53 -1.51
C GLU A 37 -25.52 -4.71 -1.07
N LYS A 38 -25.93 -3.94 -0.05
CA LYS A 38 -27.33 -3.95 0.44
C LYS A 38 -28.30 -3.37 -0.59
N ALA A 39 -27.91 -2.28 -1.29
CA ALA A 39 -28.78 -1.64 -2.28
C ALA A 39 -29.05 -2.55 -3.48
N VAL A 40 -28.00 -3.20 -4.02
CA VAL A 40 -28.14 -4.11 -5.19
C VAL A 40 -29.01 -5.34 -4.88
N SER A 41 -29.04 -5.79 -3.64
CA SER A 41 -29.90 -6.91 -3.22
C SER A 41 -31.39 -6.56 -3.12
N LYS A 42 -31.76 -5.25 -3.13
CA LYS A 42 -33.15 -4.82 -3.05
C LYS A 42 -33.86 -4.91 -4.39
N TRP A 43 -35.18 -4.96 -4.34
CA TRP A 43 -36.00 -4.87 -5.53
C TRP A 43 -35.87 -3.50 -6.18
N ASP A 44 -35.98 -3.45 -7.51
CA ASP A 44 -36.09 -2.18 -8.23
C ASP A 44 -37.42 -1.51 -7.86
N ASN A 45 -37.44 -0.19 -7.84
CA ASN A 45 -38.68 0.51 -7.57
C ASN A 45 -39.71 0.23 -8.66
N PRO A 46 -40.99 0.03 -8.31
CA PRO A 46 -42.02 -0.08 -9.31
C PRO A 46 -42.19 1.24 -10.10
N VAL A 47 -42.51 1.12 -11.35
CA VAL A 47 -42.77 2.24 -12.24
C VAL A 47 -44.26 2.49 -12.28
N LEU A 48 -44.73 3.69 -11.87
CA LEU A 48 -46.10 4.13 -12.00
C LEU A 48 -46.31 4.58 -13.43
N TYR A 49 -47.33 4.03 -14.06
CA TYR A 49 -47.77 4.38 -15.38
C TYR A 49 -49.11 5.15 -15.32
N LEU A 50 -49.15 6.33 -15.91
CA LEU A 50 -50.35 7.12 -16.09
C LEU A 50 -50.52 7.38 -17.61
N GLY A 51 -51.66 7.01 -18.14
CA GLY A 51 -51.93 7.18 -19.56
C GLY A 51 -53.32 7.79 -19.84
N TYR A 52 -53.39 8.56 -20.88
CA TYR A 52 -54.64 8.99 -21.48
C TYR A 52 -54.60 8.56 -22.94
N ASN A 53 -55.36 7.53 -23.27
CA ASN A 53 -55.24 6.81 -24.53
C ASN A 53 -56.39 7.22 -25.48
N ASN A 54 -56.09 7.26 -26.76
CA ASN A 54 -57.03 7.64 -27.83
C ASN A 54 -57.69 9.00 -27.56
N ALA A 55 -56.92 9.98 -27.06
CA ALA A 55 -57.40 11.32 -26.82
C ALA A 55 -57.86 11.99 -28.12
N ASN A 56 -59.04 12.57 -28.10
CA ASN A 56 -59.47 13.45 -29.19
C ASN A 56 -58.80 14.83 -29.01
N VAL A 57 -58.07 15.29 -30.01
CA VAL A 57 -57.34 16.56 -29.94
C VAL A 57 -58.28 17.75 -29.79
N SER A 58 -59.53 17.61 -30.28
CA SER A 58 -60.55 18.69 -30.21
C SER A 58 -61.24 18.74 -28.83
N ASP A 59 -61.26 17.62 -28.08
CA ASP A 59 -61.95 17.50 -26.79
C ASP A 59 -61.04 16.82 -25.74
N PHE A 60 -59.94 17.48 -25.44
CA PHE A 60 -58.97 16.99 -24.50
C PHE A 60 -59.61 16.83 -23.09
N PHE A 61 -59.32 15.73 -22.38
CA PHE A 61 -59.88 15.34 -21.08
C PHE A 61 -61.34 14.81 -21.08
N ARG A 62 -62.03 14.71 -22.21
CA ARG A 62 -63.28 13.96 -22.26
C ARG A 62 -63.00 12.46 -22.46
N LEU A 63 -63.75 11.60 -21.76
CA LEU A 63 -63.63 10.15 -21.90
C LEU A 63 -64.77 9.54 -22.77
N ASP A 64 -65.63 10.42 -23.25
CA ASP A 64 -66.89 10.06 -23.95
C ASP A 64 -66.92 10.53 -25.43
N SER A 65 -65.84 11.06 -25.94
CA SER A 65 -65.75 11.50 -27.34
C SER A 65 -65.63 10.30 -28.33
N THR A 66 -65.02 9.20 -27.91
CA THR A 66 -64.96 7.97 -28.71
C THR A 66 -65.05 6.72 -27.82
N LEU A 67 -65.49 5.61 -28.41
CA LEU A 67 -65.61 4.29 -27.75
C LEU A 67 -64.27 3.75 -27.19
N MET A 68 -63.16 4.21 -27.74
CA MET A 68 -61.82 3.69 -27.42
C MET A 68 -61.06 4.55 -26.40
N GLN A 69 -61.60 5.71 -26.02
CA GLN A 69 -60.95 6.59 -25.06
C GLN A 69 -60.92 5.95 -23.65
N ASN A 70 -59.79 6.08 -23.00
CA ASN A 70 -59.66 5.64 -21.60
C ASN A 70 -58.54 6.39 -20.92
N MET A 71 -58.62 6.54 -19.63
CA MET A 71 -57.49 6.85 -18.76
C MET A 71 -56.97 5.52 -18.19
N SER A 72 -55.63 5.44 -18.05
CA SER A 72 -55.02 4.24 -17.50
C SER A 72 -54.14 4.60 -16.31
N LEU A 73 -54.20 3.76 -15.30
CA LEU A 73 -53.33 3.79 -14.13
C LEU A 73 -52.72 2.40 -14.02
N GLY A 74 -51.42 2.31 -14.00
CA GLY A 74 -50.74 1.01 -13.89
C GLY A 74 -49.48 1.07 -13.04
N LEU A 75 -49.06 -0.12 -12.65
CA LEU A 75 -47.78 -0.36 -11.98
C LEU A 75 -47.01 -1.42 -12.74
N SER A 76 -45.75 -1.15 -13.00
CA SER A 76 -44.82 -2.11 -13.60
C SER A 76 -43.69 -2.43 -12.61
N GLN A 77 -43.51 -3.72 -12.35
CA GLN A 77 -42.44 -4.22 -11.48
C GLN A 77 -41.48 -5.11 -12.25
N LYS A 78 -40.21 -4.78 -12.20
CA LYS A 78 -39.14 -5.60 -12.72
C LYS A 78 -38.80 -6.73 -11.71
N VAL A 79 -38.78 -7.96 -12.18
CA VAL A 79 -38.54 -9.17 -11.36
C VAL A 79 -37.30 -9.91 -11.87
N ASP A 80 -36.32 -10.08 -11.01
CA ASP A 80 -35.14 -10.92 -11.25
C ASP A 80 -35.48 -12.39 -11.02
N LEU A 81 -35.74 -13.11 -12.08
CA LEU A 81 -36.02 -14.55 -12.01
C LEU A 81 -34.78 -15.43 -11.93
N ASN A 82 -33.63 -14.90 -12.28
CA ASN A 82 -32.39 -15.65 -12.46
C ASN A 82 -31.36 -15.43 -11.34
N GLY A 83 -31.70 -14.61 -10.36
CA GLY A 83 -30.80 -14.28 -9.25
C GLY A 83 -29.55 -13.51 -9.69
N LYS A 84 -29.69 -12.60 -10.66
CA LYS A 84 -28.62 -11.69 -11.10
C LYS A 84 -28.20 -10.76 -9.95
N LYS A 85 -29.20 -10.23 -9.21
CA LYS A 85 -28.97 -9.35 -8.07
C LYS A 85 -28.13 -10.02 -6.98
N LEU A 86 -28.39 -11.31 -6.71
CA LEU A 86 -27.58 -12.10 -5.78
C LEU A 86 -26.13 -12.22 -6.27
N THR A 87 -25.94 -12.50 -7.58
CA THR A 87 -24.58 -12.58 -8.15
C THR A 87 -23.87 -11.23 -8.10
N GLN A 88 -24.55 -10.13 -8.40
CA GLN A 88 -24.01 -8.78 -8.30
C GLN A 88 -23.65 -8.42 -6.85
N SER A 89 -24.50 -8.78 -5.88
CA SER A 89 -24.19 -8.58 -4.45
C SER A 89 -22.93 -9.36 -4.02
N GLN A 90 -22.78 -10.61 -4.49
CA GLN A 90 -21.56 -11.40 -4.24
C GLN A 90 -20.31 -10.76 -4.86
N MET A 91 -20.41 -10.18 -6.05
CA MET A 91 -19.30 -9.46 -6.68
C MET A 91 -18.91 -8.21 -5.91
N ILE A 92 -19.88 -7.45 -5.39
CA ILE A 92 -19.62 -6.28 -4.55
C ILE A 92 -18.97 -6.71 -3.22
N ASN A 93 -19.39 -7.86 -2.67
CA ASN A 93 -18.77 -8.43 -1.47
C ASN A 93 -17.28 -8.79 -1.71
N LEU A 94 -16.95 -9.39 -2.87
CA LEU A 94 -15.55 -9.65 -3.24
C LEU A 94 -14.75 -8.34 -3.39
N GLU A 95 -15.34 -7.31 -3.98
CA GLU A 95 -14.69 -5.98 -4.08
C GLU A 95 -14.48 -5.37 -2.69
N LYS A 96 -15.43 -5.52 -1.78
CA LYS A 96 -15.29 -5.10 -0.38
C LYS A 96 -14.15 -5.85 0.32
N GLN A 97 -14.06 -7.18 0.16
CA GLN A 97 -12.96 -7.98 0.71
C GLN A 97 -11.60 -7.53 0.16
N LYS A 98 -11.53 -7.24 -1.14
CA LYS A 98 -10.35 -6.67 -1.77
C LYS A 98 -9.95 -5.34 -1.12
N LYS A 99 -10.91 -4.41 -0.90
CA LYS A 99 -10.65 -3.15 -0.22
C LYS A 99 -10.19 -3.32 1.23
N ILE A 100 -10.68 -4.33 1.94
CA ILE A 100 -10.21 -4.68 3.29
C ILE A 100 -8.75 -5.14 3.25
N LEU A 101 -8.35 -5.94 2.26
CA LEU A 101 -6.96 -6.35 2.09
C LEU A 101 -6.06 -5.16 1.69
N GLU A 102 -6.53 -4.27 0.82
CA GLU A 102 -5.83 -3.02 0.47
C GLU A 102 -5.63 -2.12 1.70
N LEU A 103 -6.62 -2.03 2.58
CA LEU A 103 -6.52 -1.29 3.85
C LEU A 103 -5.46 -1.92 4.77
N LYS A 104 -5.49 -3.25 4.94
CA LYS A 104 -4.49 -3.97 5.74
C LYS A 104 -3.08 -3.77 5.18
N LYS A 105 -2.90 -3.94 3.86
CA LYS A 105 -1.64 -3.70 3.16
C LYS A 105 -1.13 -2.27 3.35
N THR A 106 -2.02 -1.27 3.19
CA THR A 106 -1.67 0.14 3.35
C THR A 106 -1.22 0.45 4.78
N LYS A 107 -1.95 -0.06 5.78
CA LYS A 107 -1.55 0.08 7.20
C LYS A 107 -0.17 -0.52 7.44
N GLN A 108 0.07 -1.74 7.01
CA GLN A 108 1.35 -2.42 7.16
C GLN A 108 2.49 -1.64 6.48
N GLN A 109 2.28 -1.18 5.26
CA GLN A 109 3.28 -0.42 4.52
C GLN A 109 3.65 0.90 5.20
N LEU A 110 2.66 1.61 5.75
CA LEU A 110 2.89 2.84 6.52
C LEU A 110 3.73 2.56 7.78
N VAL A 111 3.40 1.50 8.53
CA VAL A 111 4.16 1.08 9.72
C VAL A 111 5.61 0.78 9.35
N ILE A 112 5.82 -0.03 8.31
CA ILE A 112 7.16 -0.44 7.90
C ILE A 112 7.97 0.75 7.38
N ASN A 113 7.35 1.66 6.61
CA ASN A 113 8.02 2.89 6.15
C ASN A 113 8.46 3.76 7.34
N LEU A 114 7.59 3.93 8.35
CA LEU A 114 7.95 4.65 9.58
C LEU A 114 9.10 3.98 10.34
N MET A 115 9.10 2.65 10.43
CA MET A 115 10.19 1.91 11.07
C MET A 115 11.51 2.04 10.30
N ILE A 116 11.48 1.97 8.97
CA ILE A 116 12.67 2.17 8.13
C ILE A 116 13.21 3.60 8.31
N SER A 117 12.35 4.61 8.27
CA SER A 117 12.75 5.99 8.55
C SER A 117 13.31 6.17 9.95
N GLY A 118 12.73 5.50 10.95
CA GLY A 118 13.24 5.51 12.32
C GLY A 118 14.63 4.89 12.46
N ILE A 119 14.92 3.82 11.74
CA ILE A 119 16.25 3.19 11.70
C ILE A 119 17.27 4.11 11.01
N GLU A 120 16.86 4.76 9.93
CA GLU A 120 17.69 5.73 9.20
C GLU A 120 18.03 6.94 10.09
N ASN A 121 17.06 7.44 10.84
CA ASN A 121 17.29 8.53 11.79
C ASN A 121 18.26 8.14 12.90
N TYR A 122 18.11 6.93 13.46
CA TYR A 122 19.05 6.42 14.44
C TYR A 122 20.48 6.36 13.86
N LYS A 123 20.62 5.78 12.67
CA LYS A 123 21.90 5.72 11.96
C LYS A 123 22.52 7.12 11.82
N ASN A 124 21.77 8.09 11.28
CA ASN A 124 22.24 9.45 11.06
C ASN A 124 22.65 10.12 12.39
N GLN A 125 21.89 9.91 13.46
CA GLN A 125 22.27 10.42 14.81
C GLN A 125 23.57 9.81 15.31
N GLN A 126 23.76 8.50 15.18
CA GLN A 126 24.99 7.82 15.60
C GLN A 126 26.20 8.27 14.76
N GLU A 127 26.02 8.45 13.44
CA GLU A 127 27.09 8.99 12.57
C GLU A 127 27.46 10.42 12.94
N ILE A 128 26.50 11.28 13.26
CA ILE A 128 26.76 12.65 13.71
C ILE A 128 27.58 12.66 15.01
N GLU A 129 27.23 11.84 15.99
CA GLU A 129 27.97 11.75 17.26
C GLU A 129 29.40 11.21 17.05
N LEU A 130 29.55 10.22 16.15
CA LEU A 130 30.87 9.73 15.76
C LEU A 130 31.70 10.83 15.12
N LEU A 131 31.13 11.58 14.16
CA LEU A 131 31.80 12.67 13.46
C LEU A 131 32.16 13.83 14.39
N LYS A 132 31.28 14.20 15.34
CA LYS A 132 31.61 15.23 16.37
C LYS A 132 32.82 14.82 17.21
N THR A 133 32.86 13.56 17.64
CA THR A 133 33.99 13.02 18.41
C THR A 133 35.25 13.02 17.56
N ALA A 134 35.18 12.62 16.30
CA ALA A 134 36.28 12.61 15.37
C ALA A 134 36.85 14.04 15.10
N ILE A 135 35.97 14.98 14.84
CA ILE A 135 36.35 16.39 14.62
C ILE A 135 37.08 16.96 15.85
N LYS A 136 36.56 16.71 17.04
CA LYS A 136 37.16 17.11 18.30
C LYS A 136 38.57 16.53 18.49
N ASN A 137 38.75 15.25 18.17
CA ASN A 137 40.05 14.59 18.24
C ASN A 137 41.05 15.19 17.23
N LEU A 138 40.57 15.48 16.01
CA LEU A 138 41.40 16.19 15.00
C LEU A 138 41.80 17.60 15.43
N GLU A 139 40.92 18.34 16.07
CA GLU A 139 41.22 19.67 16.61
C GLU A 139 42.35 19.62 17.64
N ASN A 140 42.27 18.63 18.56
CA ASN A 140 43.33 18.41 19.54
C ASN A 140 44.66 18.01 18.89
N THR A 141 44.62 17.18 17.84
CA THR A 141 45.81 16.74 17.10
C THR A 141 46.43 17.93 16.31
N LEU A 142 45.59 18.72 15.65
CA LEU A 142 46.01 19.95 14.94
C LEU A 142 46.66 20.96 15.91
N TYR A 143 46.07 21.15 17.10
CA TYR A 143 46.67 22.02 18.10
C TYR A 143 48.07 21.53 18.49
N GLN A 144 48.25 20.22 18.77
CA GLN A 144 49.55 19.65 19.08
C GLN A 144 50.55 19.76 17.91
N ALA A 145 50.10 19.50 16.67
CA ALA A 145 50.94 19.59 15.48
C ALA A 145 51.46 21.02 15.21
N ASN A 146 50.60 22.02 15.41
CA ASN A 146 50.97 23.43 15.23
C ASN A 146 51.94 23.94 16.31
N HIS A 147 51.95 23.35 17.51
CA HIS A 147 52.83 23.75 18.61
C HIS A 147 54.07 22.84 18.76
N SER A 148 54.29 21.93 17.79
CA SER A 148 55.51 21.09 17.81
C SER A 148 56.76 21.90 17.48
N SER A 149 57.91 21.45 17.97
CA SER A 149 59.20 22.11 17.74
C SER A 149 59.66 22.11 16.26
N SER A 150 59.07 21.21 15.44
CA SER A 150 59.30 21.11 13.97
C SER A 150 58.00 20.76 13.26
N PRO A 151 57.11 21.71 12.98
CA PRO A 151 55.82 21.48 12.41
C PRO A 151 55.90 20.98 10.95
N ASN A 152 55.25 19.85 10.66
CA ASN A 152 55.09 19.32 9.30
C ASN A 152 53.87 19.97 8.62
N LEU A 153 54.12 21.06 7.86
CA LEU A 153 53.04 21.82 7.21
C LEU A 153 52.19 21.03 6.26
N ILE A 154 52.75 20.04 5.55
CA ILE A 154 51.97 19.17 4.63
C ILE A 154 51.02 18.26 5.43
N ALA A 155 51.48 17.71 6.53
CA ALA A 155 50.64 16.88 7.37
C ALA A 155 49.52 17.68 8.07
N ILE A 156 49.84 18.90 8.53
CA ILE A 156 48.85 19.83 9.09
C ILE A 156 47.77 20.15 8.06
N ALA A 157 48.15 20.53 6.84
CA ALA A 157 47.20 20.81 5.78
C ALA A 157 46.29 19.59 5.44
N LYS A 158 46.82 18.36 5.45
CA LYS A 158 46.01 17.13 5.28
C LYS A 158 45.02 16.93 6.39
N LEU A 159 45.39 17.17 7.65
CA LEU A 159 44.48 17.06 8.80
C LEU A 159 43.38 18.14 8.76
N GLU A 160 43.70 19.36 8.31
CA GLU A 160 42.70 20.42 8.10
C GLU A 160 41.70 20.05 7.00
N ILE A 161 42.20 19.48 5.88
CA ILE A 161 41.33 18.98 4.81
C ILE A 161 40.40 17.88 5.33
N LEU A 162 40.92 16.91 6.08
CA LEU A 162 40.12 15.85 6.67
C LEU A 162 39.04 16.40 7.62
N LYS A 163 39.43 17.34 8.50
CA LYS A 163 38.48 18.03 9.39
C LYS A 163 37.33 18.64 8.59
N SER A 164 37.64 19.40 7.56
CA SER A 164 36.63 20.05 6.71
C SER A 164 35.75 19.04 5.99
N GLN A 165 36.27 17.91 5.54
CA GLN A 165 35.49 16.81 4.93
C GLN A 165 34.53 16.19 5.93
N LEU A 166 34.94 15.95 7.18
CA LEU A 166 34.09 15.44 8.24
C LEU A 166 33.01 16.44 8.65
N GLU A 167 33.32 17.74 8.68
CA GLU A 167 32.35 18.81 8.93
C GLU A 167 31.27 18.85 7.84
N ILE A 168 31.67 18.79 6.56
CA ILE A 168 30.71 18.69 5.44
C ILE A 168 29.82 17.47 5.58
N LYS A 169 30.39 16.30 5.88
CA LYS A 169 29.62 15.07 6.07
C LYS A 169 28.64 15.22 7.24
N LYS A 170 29.07 15.80 8.37
CA LYS A 170 28.20 16.07 9.52
C LYS A 170 27.03 17.00 9.14
N ASN A 171 27.30 18.09 8.44
CA ASN A 171 26.26 19.05 8.03
C ASN A 171 25.23 18.41 7.09
N ASN A 172 25.68 17.57 6.15
CA ASN A 172 24.78 16.80 5.27
C ASN A 172 23.88 15.83 6.05
N LEU A 173 24.38 15.21 7.10
CA LEU A 173 23.58 14.31 7.96
C LEU A 173 22.59 15.09 8.84
N GLU A 174 22.96 16.27 9.33
CA GLU A 174 22.06 17.17 10.07
C GLU A 174 20.92 17.67 9.17
N GLU A 175 21.22 17.98 7.91
CA GLU A 175 20.20 18.31 6.90
C GLU A 175 19.29 17.10 6.60
N ALA A 176 19.86 15.91 6.44
CA ALA A 176 19.11 14.68 6.22
C ALA A 176 18.16 14.36 7.39
N LEU A 177 18.58 14.61 8.64
CA LEU A 177 17.69 14.47 9.81
C LEU A 177 16.56 15.50 9.78
N SER A 178 16.84 16.75 9.42
CA SER A 178 15.81 17.78 9.29
C SER A 178 14.81 17.44 8.18
N SER A 179 15.29 16.96 7.03
CA SER A 179 14.45 16.50 5.92
C SER A 179 13.58 15.30 6.32
N SER A 180 14.16 14.33 7.05
CA SER A 180 13.41 13.19 7.60
C SER A 180 12.31 13.63 8.56
N HIS A 181 12.53 14.65 9.34
CA HIS A 181 11.55 15.23 10.25
C HIS A 181 10.31 15.73 9.49
N TYR A 182 10.49 16.49 8.41
CA TYR A 182 9.38 16.93 7.56
C TYR A 182 8.66 15.76 6.88
N SER A 183 9.42 14.79 6.36
CA SER A 183 8.85 13.60 5.74
C SER A 183 8.02 12.75 6.72
N MET A 184 8.48 12.64 7.96
CA MET A 184 7.69 12.00 9.02
C MET A 184 6.46 12.83 9.39
N GLY A 185 6.55 14.16 9.41
CA GLY A 185 5.42 15.07 9.60
C GLY A 185 4.32 14.86 8.57
N GLU A 186 4.68 14.66 7.30
CA GLU A 186 3.74 14.33 6.22
C GLU A 186 3.02 12.99 6.49
N LEU A 187 3.73 11.98 6.96
CA LEU A 187 3.14 10.66 7.25
C LEU A 187 2.29 10.65 8.53
N THR A 188 2.69 11.47 9.51
CA THR A 188 2.08 11.47 10.87
C THR A 188 1.09 12.60 11.09
N PHE A 189 1.01 13.57 10.18
CA PHE A 189 0.24 14.83 10.34
C PHE A 189 0.61 15.63 11.59
N LYS A 190 1.86 15.53 12.05
CA LYS A 190 2.44 16.31 13.14
C LYS A 190 3.84 16.77 12.82
N GLU A 191 4.06 18.05 12.98
CA GLU A 191 5.35 18.68 12.95
C GLU A 191 6.11 18.36 14.22
N ASN A 192 7.09 17.82 14.52
CA ASN A 192 7.91 17.71 15.76
C ASN A 192 8.01 16.34 16.47
N GLU A 193 7.62 15.23 15.88
CA GLU A 193 7.99 13.93 16.45
C GLU A 193 8.98 13.19 15.55
N LEU A 194 10.25 13.10 15.95
CA LEU A 194 11.25 12.29 15.27
C LEU A 194 11.31 10.90 15.87
N LEU A 195 10.95 9.87 15.10
CA LEU A 195 11.12 8.49 15.52
C LEU A 195 12.57 8.07 15.25
N SER A 196 13.23 7.52 16.28
CA SER A 196 14.57 6.95 16.19
C SER A 196 14.54 5.53 16.71
N ILE A 197 14.92 4.55 15.90
CA ILE A 197 14.84 3.12 16.22
C ILE A 197 16.20 2.49 16.08
N ALA A 198 16.73 1.98 17.19
CA ALA A 198 17.98 1.23 17.18
C ALA A 198 17.81 -0.05 16.34
N PRO A 199 18.72 -0.33 15.40
CA PRO A 199 18.71 -1.57 14.64
C PRO A 199 18.96 -2.76 15.54
N LYS A 200 18.33 -3.90 15.24
CA LYS A 200 18.44 -5.14 16.02
C LYS A 200 19.10 -6.24 15.19
N ASN A 201 19.78 -7.14 15.86
CA ASN A 201 20.20 -8.40 15.26
C ASN A 201 19.02 -9.36 15.17
N PHE A 202 18.93 -10.11 14.09
CA PHE A 202 17.88 -11.10 13.86
C PHE A 202 18.43 -12.27 13.04
N GLU A 203 17.80 -13.41 13.24
CA GLU A 203 18.00 -14.60 12.41
C GLU A 203 16.76 -14.84 11.56
N PHE A 204 16.95 -15.40 10.39
CA PHE A 204 15.85 -15.76 9.50
C PHE A 204 16.12 -17.11 8.84
N ASN A 205 15.05 -17.88 8.62
CA ASN A 205 15.10 -19.12 7.88
C ASN A 205 14.51 -18.88 6.48
N LYS A 206 15.33 -19.06 5.45
CA LYS A 206 14.98 -18.76 4.06
C LYS A 206 13.75 -19.51 3.56
N GLU A 207 13.66 -20.82 3.85
CA GLU A 207 12.56 -21.66 3.38
C GLU A 207 11.26 -21.28 4.07
N GLN A 208 11.30 -21.06 5.37
CA GLN A 208 10.15 -20.63 6.16
C GLN A 208 9.65 -19.25 5.73
N GLU A 209 10.56 -18.30 5.43
CA GLU A 209 10.21 -16.98 4.94
C GLU A 209 9.50 -17.05 3.59
N LEU A 210 10.03 -17.82 2.62
CA LEU A 210 9.42 -18.01 1.30
C LEU A 210 8.04 -18.67 1.41
N HIS A 211 7.89 -19.68 2.26
CA HIS A 211 6.61 -20.33 2.50
C HIS A 211 5.58 -19.34 3.05
N ASN A 212 5.92 -18.61 4.09
CA ASN A 212 5.05 -17.64 4.73
C ASN A 212 4.62 -16.53 3.74
N ILE A 213 5.56 -15.96 2.96
CA ILE A 213 5.25 -14.95 1.96
C ILE A 213 4.25 -15.48 0.92
N SER A 214 4.47 -16.69 0.41
CA SER A 214 3.58 -17.27 -0.61
C SER A 214 2.16 -17.52 -0.09
N ALA A 215 2.02 -17.80 1.21
CA ALA A 215 0.74 -18.07 1.86
C ALA A 215 -0.04 -16.81 2.24
N THR A 216 0.66 -15.75 2.70
CA THR A 216 0.01 -14.60 3.35
C THR A 216 0.09 -13.28 2.57
N ASN A 217 0.78 -13.26 1.43
CA ASN A 217 0.99 -12.02 0.66
C ASN A 217 -0.33 -11.40 0.19
N TYR A 218 -0.52 -10.11 0.51
CA TYR A 218 -1.74 -9.39 0.18
C TYR A 218 -1.96 -9.22 -1.33
N ASP A 219 -0.90 -9.02 -2.13
CA ASP A 219 -1.05 -8.85 -3.58
C ASP A 219 -1.53 -10.14 -4.25
N ILE A 220 -1.05 -11.30 -3.79
CA ILE A 220 -1.53 -12.60 -4.25
C ILE A 220 -2.98 -12.81 -3.85
N ALA A 221 -3.34 -12.46 -2.61
CA ALA A 221 -4.72 -12.57 -2.13
C ALA A 221 -5.68 -11.65 -2.90
N ILE A 222 -5.28 -10.41 -3.18
CA ILE A 222 -6.05 -9.45 -3.98
C ILE A 222 -6.23 -9.98 -5.41
N ALA A 223 -5.17 -10.47 -6.06
CA ALA A 223 -5.26 -11.03 -7.40
C ALA A 223 -6.20 -12.25 -7.47
N ARG A 224 -6.24 -13.09 -6.43
CA ARG A 224 -7.20 -14.21 -6.33
C ARG A 224 -8.65 -13.73 -6.20
N LEU A 225 -8.89 -12.66 -5.45
CA LEU A 225 -10.23 -12.06 -5.37
C LEU A 225 -10.69 -11.49 -6.71
N ASP A 226 -9.78 -10.86 -7.48
CA ASP A 226 -10.07 -10.40 -8.84
C ASP A 226 -10.38 -11.57 -9.79
N GLU A 227 -9.64 -12.69 -9.69
CA GLU A 227 -9.95 -13.93 -10.43
C GLU A 227 -11.32 -14.48 -10.03
N GLU A 228 -11.62 -14.57 -8.75
CA GLU A 228 -12.93 -15.06 -8.25
C GLU A 228 -14.08 -14.16 -8.72
N LYS A 229 -13.91 -12.84 -8.67
CA LYS A 229 -14.87 -11.87 -9.19
C LYS A 229 -15.12 -12.10 -10.69
N SER A 230 -14.06 -12.34 -11.47
CA SER A 230 -14.18 -12.63 -12.90
C SER A 230 -14.97 -13.91 -13.19
N GLN A 231 -14.92 -14.94 -12.34
CA GLN A 231 -15.77 -16.12 -12.44
C GLN A 231 -17.24 -15.78 -12.16
N LYS A 232 -17.52 -14.85 -11.26
CA LYS A 232 -18.87 -14.33 -11.03
C LYS A 232 -19.36 -13.51 -12.22
N ASP A 233 -18.47 -12.75 -12.90
CA ASP A 233 -18.78 -12.05 -14.15
C ASP A 233 -19.24 -13.02 -15.25
N ILE A 234 -18.57 -14.17 -15.42
CA ILE A 234 -19.01 -15.24 -16.34
C ILE A 234 -20.40 -15.75 -15.95
N THR A 235 -20.63 -15.96 -14.65
CA THR A 235 -21.92 -16.43 -14.15
C THR A 235 -23.02 -15.40 -14.42
N LEU A 236 -22.75 -14.12 -14.19
CA LEU A 236 -23.68 -13.04 -14.47
C LEU A 236 -23.99 -12.93 -15.97
N ALA A 237 -22.95 -13.04 -16.83
CA ALA A 237 -23.13 -13.07 -18.28
C ALA A 237 -23.97 -14.26 -18.77
N LYS A 238 -23.82 -15.44 -18.17
CA LYS A 238 -24.68 -16.59 -18.44
C LYS A 238 -26.13 -16.34 -18.01
N LYS A 239 -26.32 -15.71 -16.85
CA LYS A 239 -27.66 -15.35 -16.36
C LYS A 239 -28.36 -14.31 -17.23
N SER A 240 -27.62 -13.55 -18.05
CA SER A 240 -28.20 -12.57 -18.99
C SER A 240 -28.91 -13.20 -20.19
N PHE A 241 -28.81 -14.52 -20.38
CA PHE A 241 -29.65 -15.21 -21.39
C PHE A 241 -31.14 -15.21 -21.01
N LEU A 242 -31.46 -15.23 -19.72
CA LEU A 242 -32.81 -14.95 -19.24
C LEU A 242 -32.76 -13.58 -18.56
N GLU A 243 -33.24 -12.57 -19.26
CA GLU A 243 -33.31 -11.21 -18.73
C GLU A 243 -34.44 -11.08 -17.70
N ASP A 244 -34.40 -9.97 -16.96
CA ASP A 244 -35.43 -9.70 -15.98
C ASP A 244 -36.78 -9.52 -16.66
N VAL A 245 -37.82 -9.97 -15.99
CA VAL A 245 -39.19 -9.92 -16.49
C VAL A 245 -39.89 -8.72 -15.92
N ASN A 246 -40.61 -7.95 -16.77
CA ASN A 246 -41.51 -6.91 -16.29
C ASN A 246 -42.91 -7.42 -16.18
N VAL A 247 -43.49 -7.33 -14.99
CA VAL A 247 -44.88 -7.59 -14.71
C VAL A 247 -45.61 -6.28 -14.57
N THR A 248 -46.58 -6.02 -15.46
CA THR A 248 -47.30 -4.73 -15.50
C THR A 248 -48.78 -5.00 -15.31
N GLY A 249 -49.40 -4.37 -14.32
CA GLY A 249 -50.83 -4.33 -14.10
C GLY A 249 -51.35 -2.95 -14.43
N VAL A 250 -52.40 -2.88 -15.27
CA VAL A 250 -53.00 -1.61 -15.71
C VAL A 250 -54.49 -1.65 -15.53
N TYR A 251 -55.05 -0.65 -14.87
CA TYR A 251 -56.49 -0.41 -14.79
C TYR A 251 -56.87 0.71 -15.75
N TYR A 252 -57.94 0.48 -16.56
CA TYR A 252 -58.42 1.39 -17.54
C TYR A 252 -59.80 1.90 -17.13
N PHE A 253 -59.87 3.22 -16.90
CA PHE A 253 -61.11 3.93 -16.64
C PHE A 253 -61.75 4.30 -17.96
N ARG A 254 -63.00 3.87 -18.20
CA ARG A 254 -63.73 4.07 -19.47
C ARG A 254 -65.07 4.78 -19.23
N SER A 255 -65.56 5.49 -20.24
CA SER A 255 -66.87 6.13 -20.15
C SER A 255 -67.99 5.12 -20.10
N LYS A 256 -68.94 5.30 -19.17
CA LYS A 256 -70.14 4.50 -19.05
C LYS A 256 -71.18 4.83 -20.13
N GLN A 257 -71.05 5.90 -20.85
CA GLN A 257 -72.00 6.40 -21.84
C GLN A 257 -72.24 5.44 -23.01
N TYR A 258 -71.24 4.57 -23.31
CA TYR A 258 -71.28 3.61 -24.40
C TYR A 258 -71.41 2.15 -23.89
N TYR A 259 -71.90 1.92 -22.68
CA TYR A 259 -71.91 0.59 -22.02
C TYR A 259 -70.50 -0.01 -21.87
N ASN A 260 -69.49 0.85 -21.84
CA ASN A 260 -68.12 0.42 -21.62
C ASN A 260 -67.86 0.22 -20.13
N TYR A 261 -67.32 -0.97 -19.77
CA TYR A 261 -66.88 -1.26 -18.42
C TYR A 261 -65.37 -0.94 -18.27
N ASP A 262 -64.98 -0.56 -17.08
CA ASP A 262 -63.58 -0.48 -16.72
C ASP A 262 -62.91 -1.87 -16.93
N MET A 263 -61.64 -1.83 -17.32
CA MET A 263 -60.87 -3.05 -17.64
C MET A 263 -59.60 -3.09 -16.81
N PHE A 264 -59.20 -4.32 -16.44
CA PHE A 264 -57.91 -4.55 -15.84
C PHE A 264 -57.10 -5.49 -16.76
N SER A 265 -55.83 -5.12 -17.01
CA SER A 265 -54.93 -5.88 -17.86
C SER A 265 -53.68 -6.25 -17.06
N VAL A 266 -53.18 -7.46 -17.24
CA VAL A 266 -51.85 -7.88 -16.77
C VAL A 266 -51.02 -8.21 -18.00
N ALA A 267 -49.84 -7.61 -18.09
CA ALA A 267 -48.89 -7.88 -19.14
C ALA A 267 -47.59 -8.42 -18.56
N LEU A 268 -47.00 -9.40 -19.21
CA LEU A 268 -45.71 -9.97 -18.93
C LEU A 268 -44.79 -9.66 -20.13
N SER A 269 -43.70 -8.95 -19.88
CA SER A 269 -42.70 -8.62 -20.90
C SER A 269 -41.41 -9.35 -20.61
N ILE A 270 -40.96 -10.18 -21.55
CA ILE A 270 -39.76 -11.01 -21.46
C ILE A 270 -38.86 -10.67 -22.67
N PRO A 271 -37.67 -10.09 -22.45
CA PRO A 271 -36.70 -9.89 -23.54
C PRO A 271 -36.18 -11.24 -24.07
N LEU A 272 -36.11 -11.38 -25.37
CA LEU A 272 -35.65 -12.61 -26.03
C LEU A 272 -34.23 -12.43 -26.59
N PRO A 273 -33.25 -13.27 -26.23
CA PRO A 273 -31.83 -13.14 -26.63
C PRO A 273 -31.58 -13.76 -28.02
N ILE A 274 -32.27 -13.28 -29.06
CA ILE A 274 -32.25 -13.91 -30.40
C ILE A 274 -31.04 -13.52 -31.25
N TYR A 275 -30.33 -12.41 -30.94
CA TYR A 275 -29.25 -11.88 -31.79
C TYR A 275 -27.84 -12.32 -31.37
N GLY A 276 -27.70 -13.27 -30.47
CA GLY A 276 -26.42 -13.85 -30.08
C GLY A 276 -25.48 -12.95 -29.24
N LYS A 277 -25.92 -11.73 -28.83
CA LYS A 277 -25.15 -10.80 -28.01
C LYS A 277 -24.67 -11.44 -26.71
N GLN A 278 -25.53 -12.17 -26.04
CA GLN A 278 -25.26 -12.84 -24.75
C GLN A 278 -24.16 -13.90 -24.89
N ALA A 279 -24.17 -14.67 -26.00
CA ALA A 279 -23.12 -15.65 -26.28
C ALA A 279 -21.74 -14.99 -26.42
N LYS A 280 -21.66 -13.88 -27.12
CA LYS A 280 -20.42 -13.10 -27.27
C LYS A 280 -19.97 -12.47 -25.97
N LEU A 281 -20.89 -11.99 -25.14
CA LEU A 281 -20.58 -11.48 -23.80
C LEU A 281 -19.99 -12.59 -22.91
N VAL A 282 -20.56 -13.81 -22.93
CA VAL A 282 -19.99 -14.94 -22.18
C VAL A 282 -18.60 -15.31 -22.70
N GLU A 283 -18.39 -15.31 -24.02
CA GLU A 283 -17.05 -15.55 -24.61
C GLU A 283 -16.04 -14.51 -24.15
N GLN A 284 -16.42 -13.22 -24.19
CA GLN A 284 -15.59 -12.12 -23.69
C GLN A 284 -15.21 -12.33 -22.23
N LYS A 285 -16.20 -12.60 -21.35
CA LYS A 285 -15.95 -12.77 -19.90
C LYS A 285 -15.09 -14.00 -19.60
N LYS A 286 -15.20 -15.06 -20.39
CA LYS A 286 -14.27 -16.21 -20.27
C LYS A 286 -12.82 -15.82 -20.59
N LYS A 287 -12.58 -15.02 -21.64
CA LYS A 287 -11.23 -14.55 -22.00
C LYS A 287 -10.67 -13.61 -20.94
N GLU A 288 -11.49 -12.69 -20.41
CA GLU A 288 -11.12 -11.81 -19.30
C GLU A 288 -10.72 -12.63 -18.05
N SER A 289 -11.48 -13.68 -17.73
CA SER A 289 -11.17 -14.55 -16.59
C SER A 289 -9.86 -15.32 -16.76
N LEU A 290 -9.52 -15.75 -17.98
CA LEU A 290 -8.21 -16.35 -18.26
C LEU A 290 -7.07 -15.33 -18.08
N ALA A 291 -7.29 -14.06 -18.41
CA ALA A 291 -6.32 -13.00 -18.17
C ALA A 291 -6.09 -12.78 -16.66
N PHE A 292 -7.15 -12.76 -15.85
CA PHE A 292 -7.01 -12.67 -14.38
C PHE A 292 -6.29 -13.87 -13.78
N LYS A 293 -6.56 -15.09 -14.27
CA LYS A 293 -5.81 -16.27 -13.85
C LYS A 293 -4.31 -16.15 -14.15
N SER A 294 -3.96 -15.64 -15.33
CA SER A 294 -2.56 -15.39 -15.71
C SER A 294 -1.94 -14.31 -14.81
N GLU A 295 -2.70 -13.28 -14.40
CA GLU A 295 -2.19 -12.23 -13.51
C GLU A 295 -1.95 -12.75 -12.08
N VAL A 296 -2.72 -13.71 -11.59
CA VAL A 296 -2.43 -14.40 -10.32
C VAL A 296 -1.07 -15.08 -10.39
N GLU A 297 -0.78 -15.85 -11.45
CA GLU A 297 0.51 -16.55 -11.61
C GLU A 297 1.67 -15.55 -11.80
N ASN A 298 1.46 -14.47 -12.54
CA ASN A 298 2.42 -13.37 -12.69
C ASN A 298 2.74 -12.71 -11.33
N THR A 299 1.72 -12.43 -10.52
CA THR A 299 1.88 -11.84 -9.19
C THR A 299 2.63 -12.77 -8.24
N LYS A 300 2.32 -14.08 -8.24
CA LYS A 300 3.07 -15.07 -7.48
C LYS A 300 4.55 -15.09 -7.88
N ASN A 301 4.83 -15.13 -9.19
CA ASN A 301 6.19 -15.14 -9.71
C ASN A 301 6.97 -13.88 -9.33
N LYS A 302 6.37 -12.69 -9.51
CA LYS A 302 6.97 -11.41 -9.10
C LYS A 302 7.29 -11.39 -7.60
N THR A 303 6.33 -11.79 -6.76
CA THR A 303 6.49 -11.82 -5.30
C THR A 303 7.60 -12.80 -4.88
N HIS A 304 7.63 -13.99 -5.49
CA HIS A 304 8.65 -15.00 -5.21
C HIS A 304 10.07 -14.48 -5.56
N HIS A 305 10.25 -13.91 -6.74
CA HIS A 305 11.56 -13.38 -7.14
C HIS A 305 11.98 -12.16 -6.32
N LEU A 306 11.04 -11.30 -5.93
CA LEU A 306 11.33 -10.19 -5.03
C LEU A 306 11.78 -10.70 -3.64
N ALA A 307 11.12 -11.72 -3.11
CA ALA A 307 11.50 -12.35 -1.85
C ALA A 307 12.90 -12.98 -1.94
N LEU A 308 13.22 -13.71 -3.01
CA LEU A 308 14.56 -14.27 -3.24
C LEU A 308 15.63 -13.18 -3.30
N LYS A 309 15.36 -12.07 -3.99
CA LYS A 309 16.26 -10.92 -4.08
C LYS A 309 16.56 -10.32 -2.70
N LEU A 310 15.52 -10.13 -1.88
CA LEU A 310 15.67 -9.59 -0.53
C LEU A 310 16.42 -10.56 0.39
N LEU A 311 16.11 -11.84 0.34
CA LEU A 311 16.81 -12.87 1.11
C LEU A 311 18.30 -12.92 0.75
N LYS A 312 18.63 -12.85 -0.55
CA LYS A 312 20.02 -12.81 -1.00
C LYS A 312 20.74 -11.55 -0.51
N LYS A 313 20.05 -10.40 -0.53
CA LYS A 313 20.58 -9.14 0.03
C LYS A 313 20.87 -9.27 1.52
N LEU A 314 19.96 -9.88 2.29
CA LEU A 314 20.13 -10.12 3.72
C LEU A 314 21.35 -11.01 4.02
N GLU A 315 21.49 -12.14 3.33
CA GLU A 315 22.66 -13.03 3.46
C GLU A 315 23.98 -12.29 3.20
N THR A 316 23.99 -11.44 2.16
CA THR A 316 25.18 -10.65 1.80
C THR A 316 25.51 -9.61 2.87
N LEU A 317 24.50 -8.86 3.35
CA LEU A 317 24.70 -7.84 4.37
C LEU A 317 25.15 -8.44 5.71
N GLN A 318 24.65 -9.61 6.11
CA GLN A 318 25.12 -10.31 7.30
C GLN A 318 26.61 -10.68 7.19
N LYS A 319 27.04 -11.27 6.07
CA LYS A 319 28.45 -11.60 5.83
C LYS A 319 29.34 -10.36 5.81
N ASN A 320 28.87 -9.28 5.19
CA ASN A 320 29.60 -8.02 5.18
C ASN A 320 29.76 -7.46 6.60
N LEU A 321 28.69 -7.50 7.43
CA LEU A 321 28.74 -7.04 8.81
C LEU A 321 29.75 -7.83 9.65
N GLU A 322 29.81 -9.15 9.49
CA GLU A 322 30.81 -9.99 10.13
C GLU A 322 32.25 -9.58 9.76
N SER A 323 32.47 -9.31 8.45
CA SER A 323 33.78 -8.87 7.95
C SER A 323 34.15 -7.48 8.46
N ILE A 324 33.21 -6.54 8.44
CA ILE A 324 33.40 -5.17 8.94
C ILE A 324 33.73 -5.20 10.43
N ASN A 325 33.06 -6.03 11.25
CA ASN A 325 33.36 -6.19 12.68
C ASN A 325 34.79 -6.68 12.94
N LYS A 326 35.36 -7.49 12.05
CA LYS A 326 36.77 -7.91 12.14
C LYS A 326 37.71 -6.75 11.78
N ILE A 327 37.38 -5.99 10.73
CA ILE A 327 38.18 -4.83 10.28
C ILE A 327 38.20 -3.75 11.37
N ILE A 328 37.06 -3.43 12.00
CA ILE A 328 36.97 -2.44 13.08
C ILE A 328 37.96 -2.78 14.18
N LYS A 329 37.97 -4.02 14.67
CA LYS A 329 38.89 -4.45 15.73
C LYS A 329 40.37 -4.30 15.35
N GLN A 330 40.70 -4.38 14.05
CA GLN A 330 42.05 -4.17 13.54
C GLN A 330 42.37 -2.70 13.42
N ASN A 331 41.47 -1.90 12.84
CA ASN A 331 41.66 -0.47 12.66
C ASN A 331 41.78 0.28 14.00
N GLU A 332 40.96 -0.09 15.01
CA GLU A 332 41.07 0.47 16.35
C GLU A 332 42.47 0.23 16.96
N LYS A 333 43.05 -0.99 16.81
CA LYS A 333 44.39 -1.27 17.25
C LYS A 333 45.47 -0.48 16.51
N ILE A 334 45.32 -0.36 15.18
CA ILE A 334 46.25 0.38 14.34
C ILE A 334 46.20 1.86 14.70
N ALA A 335 45.01 2.44 14.85
CA ALA A 335 44.83 3.84 15.21
C ALA A 335 45.42 4.14 16.60
N GLN A 336 45.26 3.22 17.59
CA GLN A 336 45.87 3.36 18.91
C GLN A 336 47.41 3.32 18.84
N ILE A 337 48.00 2.41 18.04
CA ILE A 337 49.47 2.35 17.87
C ILE A 337 50.00 3.67 17.27
N TYR A 338 49.38 4.16 16.18
CA TYR A 338 49.80 5.39 15.56
C TYR A 338 49.52 6.65 16.40
N ALA A 339 48.50 6.63 17.26
CA ALA A 339 48.23 7.68 18.23
C ALA A 339 49.35 7.76 19.32
N LEU A 340 49.94 6.63 19.70
CA LEU A 340 51.07 6.55 20.60
C LEU A 340 52.36 6.97 19.88
N ASP A 341 52.59 6.47 18.68
CA ASP A 341 53.76 6.82 17.86
C ASP A 341 53.81 8.31 17.50
N LEU A 342 52.66 8.94 17.28
CA LEU A 342 52.52 10.35 17.05
C LEU A 342 53.16 11.19 18.17
N LYS A 343 53.08 10.74 19.42
CA LYS A 343 53.66 11.42 20.57
C LYS A 343 55.19 11.28 20.66
N SER A 344 55.77 10.21 20.09
CA SER A 344 57.20 9.93 20.11
C SER A 344 57.92 10.35 18.81
N ASN A 345 57.38 10.01 17.65
CA ASN A 345 58.06 10.13 16.37
C ASN A 345 57.43 11.18 15.43
N GLY A 346 56.18 11.64 15.72
CA GLY A 346 55.55 12.72 14.97
C GLY A 346 55.10 12.33 13.56
N ASP A 347 54.81 11.03 13.27
CA ASP A 347 54.31 10.62 11.94
C ASP A 347 52.80 10.87 11.78
N TYR A 348 52.50 12.13 11.45
CA TYR A 348 51.13 12.59 11.23
C TYR A 348 50.46 11.95 10.00
N ASN A 349 51.22 11.47 8.98
CA ASN A 349 50.63 10.84 7.80
C ASN A 349 50.09 9.44 8.11
N ALA A 350 50.85 8.64 8.84
CA ALA A 350 50.39 7.33 9.27
C ALA A 350 49.17 7.42 10.20
N TYR A 351 49.22 8.36 11.14
CA TYR A 351 48.05 8.66 12.00
C TYR A 351 46.82 9.09 11.21
N TYR A 352 46.97 10.01 10.25
CA TYR A 352 45.91 10.49 9.37
C TYR A 352 45.19 9.32 8.67
N ASN A 353 45.96 8.43 8.04
CA ASN A 353 45.40 7.28 7.32
C ASN A 353 44.67 6.34 8.26
N ALA A 354 45.30 5.95 9.38
CA ALA A 354 44.70 5.02 10.35
C ALA A 354 43.41 5.58 10.98
N PHE A 355 43.39 6.87 11.29
CA PHE A 355 42.21 7.53 11.86
C PHE A 355 41.06 7.63 10.85
N ASN A 356 41.38 7.99 9.60
CA ASN A 356 40.36 8.02 8.54
C ASN A 356 39.77 6.64 8.25
N ASP A 357 40.62 5.61 8.21
CA ASP A 357 40.18 4.21 8.02
C ASP A 357 39.29 3.71 9.18
N GLU A 358 39.64 4.06 10.42
CA GLU A 358 38.83 3.74 11.59
C GLU A 358 37.44 4.36 11.48
N ILE A 359 37.33 5.68 11.26
CA ILE A 359 36.06 6.38 11.17
C ILE A 359 35.23 5.86 9.99
N THR A 360 35.85 5.70 8.81
CA THR A 360 35.17 5.21 7.61
C THR A 360 34.61 3.80 7.85
N THR A 361 35.33 2.94 8.55
CA THR A 361 34.88 1.58 8.82
C THR A 361 33.74 1.56 9.84
N GLN A 362 33.78 2.42 10.87
CA GLN A 362 32.68 2.56 11.85
C GLN A 362 31.39 3.10 11.17
N ILE A 363 31.51 4.07 10.28
CA ILE A 363 30.39 4.57 9.48
C ILE A 363 29.82 3.45 8.61
N THR A 364 30.68 2.70 7.89
CA THR A 364 30.28 1.57 7.05
C THR A 364 29.53 0.49 7.86
N GLN A 365 29.91 0.28 9.12
CA GLN A 365 29.18 -0.62 10.02
C GLN A 365 27.75 -0.13 10.27
N LEU A 366 27.58 1.13 10.64
CA LEU A 366 26.27 1.75 10.89
C LEU A 366 25.38 1.68 9.64
N GLU A 367 25.93 2.03 8.48
CA GLU A 367 25.24 1.95 7.18
C GLU A 367 24.81 0.51 6.84
N THR A 368 25.72 -0.46 7.03
CA THR A 368 25.45 -1.89 6.76
C THR A 368 24.37 -2.44 7.71
N LEU A 369 24.43 -2.09 8.99
CA LEU A 369 23.45 -2.51 9.98
C LEU A 369 22.05 -1.89 9.70
N SER A 370 21.99 -0.62 9.32
CA SER A 370 20.77 0.04 8.90
C SER A 370 20.19 -0.61 7.64
N ALA A 371 21.03 -0.86 6.63
CA ALA A 371 20.62 -1.52 5.38
C ALA A 371 20.11 -2.96 5.62
N LEU A 372 20.73 -3.70 6.54
CA LEU A 372 20.30 -5.03 6.94
C LEU A 372 18.89 -5.02 7.55
N ASN A 373 18.65 -4.12 8.50
CA ASN A 373 17.34 -3.98 9.15
C ASN A 373 16.26 -3.50 8.18
N SER A 374 16.57 -2.53 7.32
CA SER A 374 15.66 -2.03 6.29
C SER A 374 15.30 -3.10 5.26
N ALA A 375 16.26 -3.94 4.85
CA ALA A 375 16.01 -5.06 3.95
C ALA A 375 15.13 -6.13 4.62
N TYR A 376 15.33 -6.40 5.91
CA TYR A 376 14.49 -7.32 6.68
C TYR A 376 13.06 -6.80 6.81
N LEU A 377 12.86 -5.54 7.14
CA LEU A 377 11.54 -4.92 7.18
C LEU A 377 10.85 -4.95 5.81
N SER A 378 11.61 -4.74 4.74
CA SER A 378 11.10 -4.88 3.36
C SER A 378 10.66 -6.32 3.06
N LEU A 379 11.35 -7.33 3.57
CA LEU A 379 10.93 -8.73 3.47
C LEU A 379 9.66 -8.99 4.28
N GLN A 380 9.56 -8.45 5.51
CA GLN A 380 8.35 -8.55 6.33
C GLN A 380 7.15 -7.87 5.66
N ASN A 381 7.38 -6.80 4.88
CA ASN A 381 6.32 -6.14 4.11
C ASN A 381 5.70 -7.03 3.03
N LEU A 382 6.40 -8.05 2.56
CA LEU A 382 5.86 -9.04 1.62
C LEU A 382 4.96 -10.08 2.30
N LYS A 383 5.02 -10.21 3.63
CA LYS A 383 4.09 -11.05 4.38
C LYS A 383 2.86 -10.24 4.73
N GLY A 384 1.67 -10.80 4.52
CA GLY A 384 0.47 -10.27 5.15
C GLY A 384 0.58 -10.47 6.67
N LEU A 385 0.39 -9.42 7.45
CA LEU A 385 0.21 -9.55 8.89
C LEU A 385 -1.23 -10.01 9.14
N GLU A 386 -1.40 -11.07 9.90
CA GLU A 386 -2.70 -11.52 10.42
C GLU A 386 -3.31 -10.52 11.39
#